data_2009b294d7a2f0221673e58b15137667
#
_entry.id   2009b294d7a2f0221673e58b15137667
#
_cell.length_a   1.000
_cell.length_b   1.000
_cell.length_c   1.000
_cell.angle_alpha   90.00
_cell.angle_beta   90.00
_cell.angle_gamma   90.00
#
_symmetry.space_group_name_H-M   'P 1'
#
loop_
_entity.id
_entity.type
_entity.pdbx_description
1 polymer ?
#
loop_
_entity_poly.entity_id
_entity_poly.type
_entity_poly.pdbx_seq_one_letter_code
_entity_poly.pdbx_strand_id
1 'polypeptide(L)'
;MKNTFLKRPYINITNENGRIIGNGANQGWFSNSPWFNVSGQGCGIISALDTLFYIRGDRIITKADYQQAILDFAKSIVFTKLFMHEFFGKFAIGLTPLQITRFLNKKLGNGYKVTYNGRYGHEDMLTKMEAQLEADLPVIWSLYRMGKRITLYTYKSVPGEYIPATTTNSHYVNAIAVIHDAAPNHNTMIKISSWGKIYFIDYDEYLAYTGNSIISAVTSNIFLIKKLQ
;
A
#
# COMPACT_ATOMS: atom_id res chain seq x y z
N MET A 1 1.98 0.78 -24.86
CA MET A 1 0.81 1.12 -23.98
C MET A 1 0.99 2.49 -23.37
N LYS A 2 -0.07 3.17 -22.89
CA LYS A 2 0.04 4.52 -22.29
C LYS A 2 0.31 4.41 -20.80
N ASN A 3 1.28 5.19 -20.30
CA ASN A 3 1.54 5.29 -18.87
C ASN A 3 0.36 5.89 -18.12
N THR A 4 0.06 5.35 -16.94
CA THR A 4 -1.05 5.78 -16.09
C THR A 4 -0.52 6.29 -14.74
N PHE A 5 -0.96 7.47 -14.33
CA PHE A 5 -0.51 8.15 -13.11
C PHE A 5 -1.71 8.66 -12.33
N LEU A 6 -1.55 8.82 -11.01
CA LEU A 6 -2.44 9.69 -10.25
C LEU A 6 -2.40 11.11 -10.85
N LYS A 7 -3.57 11.74 -10.92
CA LYS A 7 -3.70 13.10 -11.52
C LYS A 7 -3.19 14.20 -10.59
N ARG A 8 -3.24 13.96 -9.29
CA ARG A 8 -2.82 14.90 -8.25
C ARG A 8 -1.50 14.42 -7.62
N PRO A 9 -0.67 15.33 -7.07
CA PRO A 9 0.51 14.94 -6.30
C PRO A 9 0.14 14.00 -5.16
N TYR A 10 1.00 13.00 -4.92
CA TYR A 10 0.83 12.11 -3.77
C TYR A 10 1.09 12.86 -2.46
N ILE A 11 0.67 12.30 -1.34
CA ILE A 11 0.79 12.94 -0.03
C ILE A 11 2.25 13.05 0.41
N ASN A 12 2.56 14.13 1.12
CA ASN A 12 3.84 14.39 1.76
C ASN A 12 3.67 14.43 3.28
N ILE A 13 4.61 13.83 3.98
CA ILE A 13 4.68 13.92 5.44
C ILE A 13 5.73 14.94 5.82
N THR A 14 5.37 15.82 6.77
CA THR A 14 6.29 16.83 7.30
C THR A 14 6.65 16.57 8.76
N ASN A 15 7.86 17.01 9.14
CA ASN A 15 8.26 17.09 10.55
C ASN A 15 7.68 18.35 11.20
N GLU A 16 8.01 18.55 12.49
CA GLU A 16 7.56 19.69 13.29
C GLU A 16 8.00 21.06 12.73
N ASN A 17 9.08 21.08 11.94
CA ASN A 17 9.60 22.31 11.30
C ASN A 17 9.00 22.51 9.89
N GLY A 18 7.98 21.78 9.50
CA GLY A 18 7.36 21.86 8.18
C GLY A 18 8.18 21.29 7.02
N ARG A 19 9.35 20.69 7.29
CA ARG A 19 10.18 20.05 6.26
C ARG A 19 9.57 18.73 5.83
N ILE A 20 9.44 18.50 4.53
CA ILE A 20 9.02 17.20 3.96
C ILE A 20 10.07 16.14 4.30
N ILE A 21 9.63 15.06 4.95
CA ILE A 21 10.45 13.91 5.33
C ILE A 21 10.10 12.64 4.53
N GLY A 22 9.01 12.64 3.77
CA GLY A 22 8.68 11.52 2.89
C GLY A 22 7.48 11.74 1.98
N ASN A 23 7.42 10.91 0.94
CA ASN A 23 6.28 10.77 0.03
C ASN A 23 5.44 9.57 0.49
N GLY A 24 4.37 9.84 1.23
CA GLY A 24 3.72 8.85 2.08
C GLY A 24 4.49 8.65 3.38
N ALA A 25 3.93 7.86 4.28
CA ALA A 25 4.51 7.67 5.60
C ALA A 25 5.41 6.42 5.70
N ASN A 26 6.28 6.42 6.71
CA ASN A 26 7.06 5.25 7.11
C ASN A 26 6.60 4.80 8.50
N GLN A 27 6.17 3.55 8.62
CA GLN A 27 5.72 2.98 9.88
C GLN A 27 6.77 3.12 11.02
N GLY A 28 8.06 3.08 10.68
CA GLY A 28 9.16 3.22 11.65
C GLY A 28 9.31 4.61 12.26
N TRP A 29 8.59 5.63 11.76
CA TRP A 29 8.62 6.98 12.35
C TRP A 29 7.67 7.15 13.53
N PHE A 30 6.77 6.19 13.76
CA PHE A 30 5.65 6.34 14.69
C PHE A 30 5.81 5.44 15.91
N SER A 31 5.32 5.94 17.05
CA SER A 31 5.25 5.18 18.28
C SER A 31 4.23 4.05 18.18
N ASN A 32 4.53 2.96 18.87
CA ASN A 32 3.58 1.86 19.00
C ASN A 32 2.36 2.29 19.83
N SER A 33 1.20 1.78 19.48
CA SER A 33 0.04 1.88 20.36
C SER A 33 0.11 0.78 21.43
N PRO A 34 -0.59 0.93 22.57
CA PRO A 34 -0.66 -0.13 23.57
C PRO A 34 -1.14 -1.48 23.02
N TRP A 35 -1.86 -1.43 21.91
CA TRP A 35 -2.50 -2.62 21.28
C TRP A 35 -1.88 -3.03 19.96
N PHE A 36 -0.90 -2.27 19.43
CA PHE A 36 -0.37 -2.56 18.10
C PHE A 36 1.08 -2.11 17.93
N ASN A 37 1.93 -3.06 17.48
CA ASN A 37 3.29 -2.76 17.07
C ASN A 37 3.28 -2.06 15.69
N VAL A 38 3.18 -0.73 15.70
CA VAL A 38 3.11 0.08 14.46
C VAL A 38 4.43 0.01 13.70
N SER A 39 5.55 0.17 14.40
CA SER A 39 6.87 0.21 13.75
C SER A 39 7.22 -1.11 13.05
N GLY A 40 6.82 -2.25 13.62
CA GLY A 40 7.11 -3.58 13.05
C GLY A 40 6.05 -4.07 12.05
N GLN A 41 4.76 -3.69 12.25
CA GLN A 41 3.64 -4.32 11.54
C GLN A 41 2.62 -3.32 10.98
N GLY A 42 2.94 -2.05 11.02
CA GLY A 42 2.03 -0.96 10.66
C GLY A 42 1.83 -0.73 9.16
N CYS A 43 2.46 -1.48 8.27
CA CYS A 43 2.37 -1.23 6.82
C CYS A 43 0.93 -1.14 6.30
N GLY A 44 0.03 -1.99 6.78
CA GLY A 44 -1.39 -1.94 6.42
C GLY A 44 -2.11 -0.69 6.95
N ILE A 45 -1.74 -0.20 8.14
CA ILE A 45 -2.26 1.06 8.68
C ILE A 45 -1.78 2.22 7.80
N ILE A 46 -0.48 2.25 7.50
CA ILE A 46 0.13 3.29 6.68
C ILE A 46 -0.53 3.34 5.30
N SER A 47 -0.60 2.21 4.59
CA SER A 47 -1.19 2.18 3.25
C SER A 47 -2.66 2.62 3.25
N ALA A 48 -3.43 2.24 4.27
CA ALA A 48 -4.82 2.66 4.40
C ALA A 48 -4.96 4.16 4.72
N LEU A 49 -4.14 4.70 5.60
CA LEU A 49 -4.17 6.13 5.97
C LEU A 49 -3.66 7.02 4.82
N ASP A 50 -2.57 6.65 4.17
CA ASP A 50 -2.06 7.34 2.99
C ASP A 50 -3.16 7.44 1.91
N THR A 51 -3.85 6.33 1.64
CA THR A 51 -4.98 6.29 0.71
C THR A 51 -6.14 7.18 1.16
N LEU A 52 -6.50 7.13 2.44
CA LEU A 52 -7.56 7.93 3.02
C LEU A 52 -7.27 9.44 2.89
N PHE A 53 -6.08 9.87 3.26
CA PHE A 53 -5.64 11.25 3.14
C PHE A 53 -5.64 11.71 1.68
N TYR A 54 -5.10 10.89 0.78
CA TYR A 54 -5.11 11.19 -0.65
C TYR A 54 -6.53 11.43 -1.19
N ILE A 55 -7.48 10.53 -0.88
CA ILE A 55 -8.88 10.64 -1.34
C ILE A 55 -9.56 11.88 -0.77
N ARG A 56 -9.29 12.24 0.48
CA ARG A 56 -9.83 13.45 1.13
C ARG A 56 -9.25 14.75 0.57
N GLY A 57 -8.14 14.70 -0.15
CA GLY A 57 -7.47 15.88 -0.67
C GLY A 57 -6.36 16.42 0.22
N ASP A 58 -6.08 15.77 1.34
CA ASP A 58 -4.96 16.14 2.22
C ASP A 58 -3.63 15.85 1.51
N ARG A 59 -2.79 16.86 1.33
CA ARG A 59 -1.53 16.72 0.59
C ARG A 59 -0.29 16.83 1.46
N ILE A 60 -0.38 17.56 2.54
CA ILE A 60 0.68 17.77 3.50
C ILE A 60 0.11 17.42 4.87
N ILE A 61 0.66 16.41 5.50
CA ILE A 61 0.24 15.91 6.81
C ILE A 61 1.43 15.99 7.76
N THR A 62 1.24 16.59 8.93
CA THR A 62 2.30 16.59 9.95
C THR A 62 2.48 15.21 10.53
N LYS A 63 3.70 14.89 10.97
CA LYS A 63 3.98 13.63 11.67
C LYS A 63 3.09 13.45 12.90
N ALA A 64 2.74 14.53 13.61
CA ALA A 64 1.88 14.50 14.78
C ALA A 64 0.43 14.13 14.43
N ASP A 65 -0.17 14.77 13.41
CA ASP A 65 -1.52 14.43 12.93
C ASP A 65 -1.59 13.01 12.42
N TYR A 66 -0.53 12.56 11.73
CA TYR A 66 -0.44 11.19 11.25
C TYR A 66 -0.38 10.18 12.40
N GLN A 67 0.40 10.47 13.46
CA GLN A 67 0.46 9.64 14.68
C GLN A 67 -0.92 9.54 15.33
N GLN A 68 -1.68 10.64 15.42
CA GLN A 68 -3.04 10.61 15.94
C GLN A 68 -3.98 9.74 15.08
N ALA A 69 -3.88 9.85 13.76
CA ALA A 69 -4.66 9.02 12.83
C ALA A 69 -4.33 7.51 12.99
N ILE A 70 -3.05 7.17 13.23
CA ILE A 70 -2.64 5.80 13.54
C ILE A 70 -3.30 5.29 14.83
N LEU A 71 -3.30 6.11 15.90
CA LEU A 71 -3.93 5.74 17.17
C LEU A 71 -5.43 5.50 17.01
N ASP A 72 -6.10 6.35 16.24
CA ASP A 72 -7.53 6.21 15.96
C ASP A 72 -7.85 4.98 15.10
N PHE A 73 -6.98 4.67 14.15
CA PHE A 73 -7.07 3.41 13.39
C PHE A 73 -6.90 2.21 14.34
N ALA A 74 -5.85 2.20 15.14
CA ALA A 74 -5.54 1.10 16.06
C ALA A 74 -6.69 0.84 17.04
N LYS A 75 -7.31 1.89 17.59
CA LYS A 75 -8.51 1.77 18.44
C LYS A 75 -9.67 1.09 17.70
N SER A 76 -9.86 1.40 16.43
CA SER A 76 -10.97 0.86 15.63
C SER A 76 -10.88 -0.64 15.36
N ILE A 77 -9.68 -1.24 15.51
CA ILE A 77 -9.43 -2.67 15.25
C ILE A 77 -9.16 -3.51 16.52
N VAL A 78 -9.15 -2.90 17.70
CA VAL A 78 -8.79 -3.55 18.98
C VAL A 78 -9.55 -4.84 19.20
N PHE A 79 -10.86 -4.84 19.00
CA PHE A 79 -11.70 -6.02 19.24
C PHE A 79 -11.28 -7.22 18.36
N THR A 80 -11.03 -6.97 17.08
CA THR A 80 -10.60 -8.03 16.14
C THR A 80 -9.21 -8.57 16.49
N LYS A 81 -8.35 -7.73 17.08
CA LYS A 81 -7.01 -8.13 17.50
C LYS A 81 -6.98 -8.95 18.78
N LEU A 82 -7.75 -8.57 19.78
CA LEU A 82 -7.87 -9.36 21.01
C LEU A 82 -8.24 -10.80 20.68
N PHE A 83 -9.24 -10.99 19.82
CA PHE A 83 -9.65 -12.32 19.39
C PHE A 83 -8.53 -13.08 18.66
N MET A 84 -7.82 -12.43 17.74
CA MET A 84 -6.71 -13.04 16.99
C MET A 84 -5.51 -13.33 17.87
N HIS A 85 -5.20 -12.45 18.83
CA HIS A 85 -4.07 -12.61 19.74
C HIS A 85 -4.29 -13.78 20.72
N GLU A 86 -5.48 -13.93 21.24
CA GLU A 86 -5.84 -15.04 22.15
C GLU A 86 -5.85 -16.39 21.41
N PHE A 87 -6.28 -16.41 20.13
CA PHE A 87 -6.44 -17.66 19.38
C PHE A 87 -5.13 -18.16 18.74
N PHE A 88 -4.27 -17.27 18.24
CA PHE A 88 -3.05 -17.62 17.49
C PHE A 88 -1.76 -17.36 18.24
N GLY A 89 -1.81 -16.93 19.49
CA GLY A 89 -0.64 -16.75 20.33
C GLY A 89 0.37 -15.75 19.77
N LYS A 90 1.64 -16.08 19.83
CA LYS A 90 2.78 -15.19 19.54
C LYS A 90 2.97 -14.79 18.06
N PHE A 91 2.08 -15.14 17.17
CA PHE A 91 2.18 -14.72 15.76
C PHE A 91 1.74 -13.27 15.60
N ALA A 92 2.69 -12.41 15.45
CA ALA A 92 2.49 -11.02 15.14
C ALA A 92 2.02 -10.87 13.68
N ILE A 93 0.74 -11.13 13.42
CA ILE A 93 0.12 -10.97 12.10
C ILE A 93 -0.20 -9.49 11.92
N GLY A 94 0.25 -8.91 10.80
CA GLY A 94 -0.17 -7.57 10.37
C GLY A 94 -1.67 -7.49 10.12
N LEU A 95 -2.15 -6.35 9.61
CA LEU A 95 -3.56 -6.21 9.27
C LEU A 95 -3.98 -7.17 8.16
N THR A 96 -5.18 -7.72 8.32
CA THR A 96 -5.82 -8.49 7.26
C THR A 96 -6.49 -7.56 6.25
N PRO A 97 -6.67 -8.00 4.98
CA PRO A 97 -7.42 -7.22 3.99
C PRO A 97 -8.82 -6.81 4.45
N LEU A 98 -9.49 -7.67 5.22
CA LEU A 98 -10.84 -7.40 5.74
C LEU A 98 -10.84 -6.21 6.72
N GLN A 99 -9.83 -6.10 7.59
CA GLN A 99 -9.71 -4.98 8.54
C GLN A 99 -9.49 -3.66 7.80
N ILE A 100 -8.60 -3.64 6.80
CA ILE A 100 -8.35 -2.47 5.96
C ILE A 100 -9.62 -2.07 5.21
N THR A 101 -10.31 -3.03 4.58
CA THR A 101 -11.55 -2.80 3.83
C THR A 101 -12.64 -2.19 4.73
N ARG A 102 -12.85 -2.76 5.93
CA ARG A 102 -13.84 -2.25 6.89
C ARG A 102 -13.51 -0.84 7.36
N PHE A 103 -12.24 -0.58 7.68
CA PHE A 103 -11.80 0.75 8.10
C PHE A 103 -12.05 1.78 7.01
N LEU A 104 -11.61 1.53 5.78
CA LEU A 104 -11.75 2.47 4.67
C LEU A 104 -13.22 2.71 4.32
N ASN A 105 -14.05 1.66 4.24
CA ASN A 105 -15.48 1.82 4.00
C ASN A 105 -16.14 2.68 5.08
N LYS A 106 -15.79 2.48 6.35
CA LYS A 106 -16.31 3.32 7.45
C LYS A 106 -15.86 4.77 7.34
N LYS A 107 -14.60 5.02 6.98
CA LYS A 107 -14.03 6.38 6.95
C LYS A 107 -14.35 7.17 5.69
N LEU A 108 -14.55 6.50 4.56
CA LEU A 108 -14.94 7.11 3.28
C LEU A 108 -16.47 7.26 3.14
N GLY A 109 -17.22 6.53 3.98
CA GLY A 109 -18.68 6.64 4.01
C GLY A 109 -19.35 6.23 2.69
N ASN A 110 -20.53 6.80 2.43
CA ASN A 110 -21.37 6.45 1.27
C ASN A 110 -20.80 6.94 -0.08
N GLY A 111 -19.72 7.74 -0.08
CA GLY A 111 -19.12 8.23 -1.33
C GLY A 111 -18.23 7.22 -2.04
N TYR A 112 -17.81 6.17 -1.36
CA TYR A 112 -16.90 5.17 -1.91
C TYR A 112 -17.21 3.76 -1.42
N LYS A 113 -16.84 2.77 -2.23
CA LYS A 113 -16.87 1.35 -1.86
C LYS A 113 -15.49 0.76 -2.03
N VAL A 114 -14.96 0.16 -0.97
CA VAL A 114 -13.67 -0.54 -0.97
C VAL A 114 -13.91 -2.04 -0.90
N THR A 115 -13.24 -2.79 -1.77
CA THR A 115 -13.27 -4.26 -1.79
C THR A 115 -11.86 -4.80 -1.99
N TYR A 116 -11.62 -6.05 -1.57
CA TYR A 116 -10.36 -6.73 -1.83
C TYR A 116 -10.50 -7.70 -3.00
N ASN A 117 -9.58 -7.64 -3.97
CA ASN A 117 -9.65 -8.40 -5.22
C ASN A 117 -9.21 -9.88 -5.11
N GLY A 118 -8.74 -10.34 -3.94
CA GLY A 118 -8.08 -11.63 -3.76
C GLY A 118 -8.83 -12.86 -4.30
N ARG A 119 -10.17 -12.85 -4.28
CA ARG A 119 -10.98 -13.94 -4.84
C ARG A 119 -10.96 -14.05 -6.37
N TYR A 120 -10.48 -13.03 -7.08
CA TYR A 120 -10.41 -12.99 -8.54
C TYR A 120 -9.02 -13.33 -9.10
N GLY A 121 -8.09 -13.72 -8.24
CA GLY A 121 -6.71 -14.00 -8.65
C GLY A 121 -5.97 -12.76 -9.15
N HIS A 122 -5.01 -13.00 -10.05
CA HIS A 122 -4.20 -11.95 -10.67
C HIS A 122 -4.67 -11.60 -12.08
N GLU A 123 -5.69 -12.27 -12.60
CA GLU A 123 -6.31 -11.96 -13.89
C GLU A 123 -6.81 -10.52 -13.86
N ASP A 124 -6.55 -9.78 -14.93
CA ASP A 124 -6.91 -8.36 -15.09
C ASP A 124 -6.43 -7.43 -13.96
N MET A 125 -5.52 -7.88 -13.09
CA MET A 125 -5.09 -7.07 -11.96
C MET A 125 -4.43 -5.77 -12.42
N LEU A 126 -3.58 -5.82 -13.47
CA LEU A 126 -2.92 -4.63 -14.03
C LEU A 126 -3.96 -3.64 -14.59
N THR A 127 -4.89 -4.14 -15.41
CA THR A 127 -5.98 -3.32 -15.97
C THR A 127 -6.84 -2.66 -14.87
N LYS A 128 -7.10 -3.39 -13.79
CA LYS A 128 -7.84 -2.85 -12.63
C LYS A 128 -7.04 -1.78 -11.89
N MET A 129 -5.71 -1.94 -11.77
CA MET A 129 -4.82 -0.92 -11.22
C MET A 129 -4.86 0.36 -12.06
N GLU A 130 -4.72 0.22 -13.36
CA GLU A 130 -4.75 1.35 -14.31
C GLU A 130 -6.09 2.09 -14.23
N ALA A 131 -7.20 1.39 -14.32
CA ALA A 131 -8.53 1.98 -14.22
C ALA A 131 -8.73 2.76 -12.91
N GLN A 132 -8.20 2.25 -11.79
CA GLN A 132 -8.29 2.95 -10.50
C GLN A 132 -7.39 4.19 -10.47
N LEU A 133 -6.17 4.12 -11.00
CA LEU A 133 -5.27 5.27 -11.11
C LEU A 133 -5.82 6.36 -12.05
N GLU A 134 -6.44 5.97 -13.17
CA GLU A 134 -7.13 6.89 -14.08
C GLU A 134 -8.31 7.61 -13.40
N ALA A 135 -8.97 6.95 -12.46
CA ALA A 135 -9.99 7.54 -11.59
C ALA A 135 -9.39 8.42 -10.48
N ASP A 136 -8.06 8.64 -10.48
CA ASP A 136 -7.31 9.40 -9.48
C ASP A 136 -7.42 8.80 -8.06
N LEU A 137 -7.36 7.48 -7.98
CA LEU A 137 -7.39 6.71 -6.73
C LEU A 137 -6.14 5.84 -6.60
N PRO A 138 -5.35 5.97 -5.52
CA PRO A 138 -4.19 5.11 -5.30
C PRO A 138 -4.63 3.67 -5.04
N VAL A 139 -3.79 2.70 -5.39
CA VAL A 139 -4.10 1.28 -5.25
C VAL A 139 -3.32 0.69 -4.08
N ILE A 140 -3.99 0.31 -3.01
CA ILE A 140 -3.35 -0.48 -1.95
C ILE A 140 -3.05 -1.87 -2.51
N TRP A 141 -1.80 -2.30 -2.37
CA TRP A 141 -1.32 -3.57 -2.89
C TRP A 141 -0.68 -4.40 -1.78
N SER A 142 -1.20 -5.59 -1.56
CA SER A 142 -0.65 -6.57 -0.64
C SER A 142 0.41 -7.41 -1.34
N LEU A 143 1.60 -7.46 -0.78
CA LEU A 143 2.74 -8.25 -1.26
C LEU A 143 3.04 -9.32 -0.21
N TYR A 144 2.35 -10.46 -0.28
CA TYR A 144 2.56 -11.54 0.66
C TYR A 144 2.76 -12.88 -0.05
N ARG A 145 3.92 -13.48 0.17
CA ARG A 145 4.18 -14.87 -0.20
C ARG A 145 5.17 -15.52 0.76
N MET A 146 4.77 -16.63 1.35
CA MET A 146 5.65 -17.39 2.23
C MET A 146 6.88 -17.91 1.46
N GLY A 147 8.08 -17.75 2.05
CA GLY A 147 9.33 -18.27 1.52
C GLY A 147 9.89 -17.58 0.28
N LYS A 148 9.23 -16.56 -0.27
CA LYS A 148 9.73 -15.77 -1.40
C LYS A 148 9.77 -14.29 -1.07
N ARG A 149 10.63 -13.56 -1.76
CA ARG A 149 10.76 -12.10 -1.66
C ARG A 149 10.67 -11.49 -3.04
N ILE A 150 10.09 -10.29 -3.12
CA ILE A 150 10.03 -9.47 -4.33
C ILE A 150 11.00 -8.31 -4.21
N THR A 151 11.65 -7.95 -5.32
CA THR A 151 12.58 -6.83 -5.40
C THR A 151 11.82 -5.51 -5.50
N LEU A 152 12.26 -4.52 -4.75
CA LEU A 152 11.87 -3.12 -4.91
C LEU A 152 13.03 -2.36 -5.51
N TYR A 153 12.74 -1.63 -6.59
CA TYR A 153 13.73 -0.87 -7.36
C TYR A 153 13.65 0.61 -7.02
N THR A 154 14.77 1.31 -7.18
CA THR A 154 14.81 2.77 -7.30
C THR A 154 15.16 3.15 -8.74
N TYR A 155 14.68 4.31 -9.20
CA TYR A 155 15.01 4.82 -10.51
C TYR A 155 16.10 5.90 -10.41
N LYS A 156 17.21 5.70 -11.15
CA LYS A 156 18.23 6.72 -11.36
C LYS A 156 18.01 7.36 -12.72
N SER A 157 17.76 8.66 -12.72
CA SER A 157 17.52 9.43 -13.95
C SER A 157 18.74 9.48 -14.90
N VAL A 158 19.93 9.34 -14.34
CA VAL A 158 21.19 9.21 -15.09
C VAL A 158 21.89 7.97 -14.55
N PRO A 159 22.07 6.92 -15.37
CA PRO A 159 21.80 6.76 -16.81
C PRO A 159 20.36 6.49 -17.24
N GLY A 160 19.37 6.49 -16.39
CA GLY A 160 18.00 6.18 -16.77
C GLY A 160 17.67 4.70 -16.55
N GLU A 161 18.00 4.17 -15.36
CA GLU A 161 17.86 2.75 -15.05
C GLU A 161 17.15 2.48 -13.71
N TYR A 162 16.53 1.31 -13.61
CA TYR A 162 15.98 0.76 -12.38
C TYR A 162 17.03 -0.09 -11.67
N ILE A 163 17.34 0.26 -10.42
CA ILE A 163 18.37 -0.41 -9.63
C ILE A 163 17.72 -1.10 -8.44
N PRO A 164 18.01 -2.38 -8.19
CA PRO A 164 17.56 -3.07 -6.99
C PRO A 164 17.96 -2.32 -5.72
N ALA A 165 17.00 -2.02 -4.85
CA ALA A 165 17.23 -1.26 -3.62
C ALA A 165 17.02 -2.11 -2.37
N THR A 166 15.96 -2.91 -2.34
CA THR A 166 15.62 -3.78 -1.21
C THR A 166 14.67 -4.89 -1.65
N THR A 167 14.30 -5.78 -0.74
CA THR A 167 13.31 -6.82 -1.01
C THR A 167 12.29 -6.91 0.12
N THR A 168 11.07 -7.37 -0.19
CA THR A 168 10.03 -7.62 0.80
C THR A 168 9.22 -8.87 0.49
N ASN A 169 8.47 -9.39 1.46
CA ASN A 169 7.58 -10.55 1.27
C ASN A 169 6.31 -10.55 2.10
N SER A 170 6.13 -9.53 2.95
CA SER A 170 4.94 -9.37 3.80
C SER A 170 4.73 -7.88 4.04
N HIS A 171 4.17 -7.21 3.03
CA HIS A 171 4.10 -5.76 3.05
C HIS A 171 2.88 -5.24 2.31
N TYR A 172 2.33 -4.13 2.78
CA TYR A 172 1.35 -3.33 2.04
C TYR A 172 2.03 -2.08 1.50
N VAL A 173 1.78 -1.78 0.24
CA VAL A 173 2.29 -0.60 -0.46
C VAL A 173 1.15 0.13 -1.18
N ASN A 174 1.36 1.37 -1.59
CA ASN A 174 0.42 2.10 -2.44
C ASN A 174 0.99 2.28 -3.83
N ALA A 175 0.39 1.64 -4.84
CA ALA A 175 0.70 1.90 -6.23
C ALA A 175 0.10 3.26 -6.64
N ILE A 176 0.94 4.08 -7.29
CA ILE A 176 0.64 5.48 -7.67
C ILE A 176 0.86 5.76 -9.16
N ALA A 177 1.48 4.84 -9.87
CA ALA A 177 1.56 4.86 -11.34
C ALA A 177 1.85 3.46 -11.91
N VAL A 178 1.45 3.26 -13.16
CA VAL A 178 1.86 2.16 -14.04
C VAL A 178 2.65 2.76 -15.20
N ILE A 179 3.85 2.24 -15.46
CA ILE A 179 4.79 2.71 -16.49
C ILE A 179 5.06 1.54 -17.41
N HIS A 180 4.61 1.65 -18.66
CA HIS A 180 4.87 0.69 -19.71
C HIS A 180 6.14 1.02 -20.46
N ASP A 181 6.73 0.01 -21.09
CA ASP A 181 7.97 0.14 -21.86
C ASP A 181 9.04 0.90 -21.05
N ALA A 182 9.15 0.56 -19.77
CA ALA A 182 9.86 1.36 -18.76
C ALA A 182 11.38 1.34 -18.96
N ALA A 183 11.93 0.19 -19.42
CA ALA A 183 13.33 0.04 -19.76
C ALA A 183 13.52 -1.26 -20.59
N PRO A 184 14.67 -1.46 -21.26
CA PRO A 184 14.91 -2.66 -22.08
C PRO A 184 14.68 -4.00 -21.37
N ASN A 185 14.90 -4.06 -20.05
CA ASN A 185 14.74 -5.26 -19.23
C ASN A 185 13.50 -5.24 -18.34
N HIS A 186 12.64 -4.22 -18.47
CA HIS A 186 11.46 -4.03 -17.63
C HIS A 186 10.29 -3.54 -18.47
N ASN A 187 9.38 -4.43 -18.87
CA ASN A 187 8.22 -4.08 -19.69
C ASN A 187 7.26 -3.15 -18.93
N THR A 188 6.91 -3.51 -17.71
CA THR A 188 5.95 -2.75 -16.90
C THR A 188 6.47 -2.58 -15.48
N MET A 189 6.68 -1.33 -15.09
CA MET A 189 7.07 -0.95 -13.74
C MET A 189 5.93 -0.27 -13.01
N ILE A 190 5.61 -0.77 -11.82
CA ILE A 190 4.61 -0.16 -10.94
C ILE A 190 5.33 0.76 -9.96
N LYS A 191 5.08 2.07 -10.06
CA LYS A 191 5.58 3.06 -9.11
C LYS A 191 4.78 2.98 -7.82
N ILE A 192 5.46 2.82 -6.69
CA ILE A 192 4.84 2.66 -5.38
C ILE A 192 5.37 3.68 -4.37
N SER A 193 4.54 4.04 -3.40
CA SER A 193 4.95 4.67 -2.14
C SER A 193 5.06 3.59 -1.06
N SER A 194 6.21 3.57 -0.38
CA SER A 194 6.51 2.65 0.71
C SER A 194 7.62 3.20 1.60
N TRP A 195 7.51 3.03 2.92
CA TRP A 195 8.49 3.48 3.91
C TRP A 195 8.93 4.94 3.75
N GLY A 196 8.00 5.82 3.36
CA GLY A 196 8.24 7.23 3.14
C GLY A 196 9.04 7.56 1.87
N LYS A 197 9.24 6.58 0.98
CA LYS A 197 10.02 6.71 -0.26
C LYS A 197 9.24 6.21 -1.46
N ILE A 198 9.73 6.58 -2.63
CA ILE A 198 9.26 6.04 -3.90
C ILE A 198 10.13 4.86 -4.30
N TYR A 199 9.48 3.76 -4.62
CA TYR A 199 10.08 2.57 -5.21
C TYR A 199 9.31 2.14 -6.46
N PHE A 200 9.83 1.11 -7.11
CA PHE A 200 9.21 0.50 -8.28
C PHE A 200 9.21 -1.03 -8.11
N ILE A 201 8.18 -1.68 -8.63
CA ILE A 201 8.07 -3.14 -8.70
C ILE A 201 7.94 -3.49 -10.17
N ASP A 202 8.76 -4.42 -10.65
CA ASP A 202 8.57 -5.05 -11.94
C ASP A 202 7.35 -5.97 -11.90
N TYR A 203 6.40 -5.74 -12.81
CA TYR A 203 5.14 -6.48 -12.79
C TYR A 203 5.32 -7.93 -13.25
N ASP A 204 6.25 -8.22 -14.15
CA ASP A 204 6.56 -9.58 -14.59
C ASP A 204 7.24 -10.36 -13.46
N GLU A 205 8.17 -9.72 -12.71
CA GLU A 205 8.72 -10.31 -11.49
C GLU A 205 7.64 -10.57 -10.42
N TYR A 206 6.67 -9.67 -10.29
CA TYR A 206 5.55 -9.86 -9.36
C TYR A 206 4.70 -11.07 -9.76
N LEU A 207 4.38 -11.26 -11.03
CA LEU A 207 3.65 -12.44 -11.49
C LEU A 207 4.44 -13.73 -11.23
N ALA A 208 5.76 -13.72 -11.48
CA ALA A 208 6.64 -14.83 -11.15
C ALA A 208 6.75 -15.08 -9.63
N TYR A 209 6.79 -14.00 -8.83
CA TYR A 209 6.78 -14.06 -7.37
C TYR A 209 5.49 -14.70 -6.85
N THR A 210 4.32 -14.31 -7.32
CA THR A 210 3.03 -14.88 -6.89
C THR A 210 2.84 -16.31 -7.42
N GLY A 211 3.25 -16.59 -8.65
CA GLY A 211 3.02 -17.86 -9.34
C GLY A 211 1.53 -18.23 -9.39
N ASN A 212 1.22 -19.46 -9.74
CA ASN A 212 -0.16 -19.96 -9.90
C ASN A 212 -0.81 -20.48 -8.59
N SER A 213 -0.32 -20.02 -7.43
CA SER A 213 -0.86 -20.47 -6.14
C SER A 213 -2.15 -19.72 -5.79
N ILE A 214 -3.22 -20.46 -5.49
CA ILE A 214 -4.49 -19.90 -4.99
C ILE A 214 -4.26 -19.08 -3.71
N ILE A 215 -3.37 -19.55 -2.83
CA ILE A 215 -3.03 -18.81 -1.61
C ILE A 215 -2.41 -17.47 -1.94
N SER A 216 -1.46 -17.42 -2.90
CA SER A 216 -0.88 -16.16 -3.36
C SER A 216 -1.92 -15.24 -4.00
N ALA A 217 -2.85 -15.79 -4.77
CA ALA A 217 -3.93 -15.02 -5.37
C ALA A 217 -4.78 -14.30 -4.32
N VAL A 218 -5.03 -14.97 -3.18
CA VAL A 218 -5.79 -14.39 -2.07
C VAL A 218 -4.96 -13.45 -1.21
N THR A 219 -3.69 -13.73 -0.97
CA THR A 219 -2.86 -12.98 -0.01
C THR A 219 -2.04 -11.86 -0.64
N SER A 220 -1.69 -11.98 -1.93
CA SER A 220 -0.92 -10.99 -2.69
C SER A 220 -1.78 -10.39 -3.79
N ASN A 221 -2.57 -9.37 -3.47
CA ASN A 221 -3.53 -8.78 -4.39
C ASN A 221 -3.83 -7.32 -4.03
N ILE A 222 -4.70 -6.68 -4.77
CA ILE A 222 -5.02 -5.25 -4.67
C ILE A 222 -6.36 -4.99 -3.99
N PHE A 223 -6.50 -3.77 -3.48
CA PHE A 223 -7.79 -3.22 -3.04
C PHE A 223 -8.37 -2.37 -4.15
N LEU A 224 -9.63 -2.62 -4.45
CA LEU A 224 -10.40 -1.85 -5.41
C LEU A 224 -11.23 -0.82 -4.69
N ILE A 225 -11.07 0.44 -5.07
CA ILE A 225 -11.82 1.58 -4.54
C ILE A 225 -12.67 2.14 -5.68
N LYS A 226 -13.97 2.15 -5.48
CA LYS A 226 -14.92 2.68 -6.45
C LYS A 226 -15.66 3.86 -5.84
N LYS A 227 -15.68 5.00 -6.54
CA LYS A 227 -16.57 6.13 -6.21
C LYS A 227 -18.01 5.72 -6.51
N LEU A 228 -18.89 5.93 -5.57
CA LEU A 228 -20.33 5.73 -5.73
C LEU A 228 -20.95 7.03 -6.30
N GLN A 229 -21.94 6.86 -7.13
CA GLN A 229 -22.71 7.97 -7.69
C GLN A 229 -23.70 8.51 -6.68
#